data_425352c093a2c36879cb43763ab81b5a
#
_entry.id   425352c093a2c36879cb43763ab81b5a
#
_cell.length_a   1.000
_cell.length_b   1.000
_cell.length_c   1.000
_cell.angle_alpha   90.00
_cell.angle_beta   90.00
_cell.angle_gamma   90.00
#
_symmetry.space_group_name_H-M   'P 1'
#
loop_
_entity.id
_entity.type
_entity.pdbx_description
1 polymer ?
#
loop_
_entity_poly.entity_id
_entity_poly.type
_entity_poly.pdbx_seq_one_letter_code
_entity_poly.pdbx_strand_id
1 'polypeptide(L)'
;MNDELKLIKRGSDEILTEEDLQKKFQSGKQLIVKAGFDPTAPDLHFGHTVLLNQLRHFQDLGHKVVFLIGDFTGRIGDPSGTNKTRPILDSEDLVKNAKTYEKQVFKILKKELTEVKFNSEWCDELGADGLIQLASKYNVARMLERDDFNKRFSSNKSIAIHEFLYPLVQGYDSVCLKADVECGGTDQKFNLLVGRELQRDYDQEPQVVITVPILEGLDGINKMSKSLDNYIAIDEEPNEMFGKIMSISDDLMWRWFDLLSFIPEEDISSLKDEMQNGKNPRDIKFLLAEELVDRFHNKGDCLLYTSDAADDLFRV
;
A
#
# COMPACT_ATOMS: atom_id res chain seq x y z
N MET A 1 -25.37 -6.91 -4.48
CA MET A 1 -23.88 -6.89 -4.64
C MET A 1 -23.38 -7.85 -3.59
N ASN A 2 -22.49 -8.77 -3.92
CA ASN A 2 -21.97 -9.74 -2.94
C ASN A 2 -21.23 -8.97 -1.84
N ASP A 3 -21.45 -9.29 -0.57
CA ASP A 3 -20.88 -8.55 0.57
C ASP A 3 -19.35 -8.58 0.54
N GLU A 4 -18.75 -9.67 0.02
CA GLU A 4 -17.31 -9.78 -0.19
C GLU A 4 -16.80 -8.70 -1.16
N LEU A 5 -17.46 -8.51 -2.30
CA LEU A 5 -17.07 -7.48 -3.27
C LEU A 5 -17.28 -6.07 -2.72
N LYS A 6 -18.34 -5.84 -1.92
CA LYS A 6 -18.57 -4.56 -1.24
C LYS A 6 -17.41 -4.22 -0.31
N LEU A 7 -16.95 -5.21 0.49
CA LEU A 7 -15.81 -5.02 1.39
C LEU A 7 -14.53 -4.69 0.64
N ILE A 8 -14.24 -5.40 -0.47
CA ILE A 8 -13.01 -5.16 -1.24
C ILE A 8 -13.05 -3.84 -2.01
N LYS A 9 -14.23 -3.37 -2.42
CA LYS A 9 -14.38 -2.05 -3.05
C LYS A 9 -14.08 -0.90 -2.09
N ARG A 10 -14.28 -1.12 -0.80
CA ARG A 10 -13.94 -0.10 0.18
C ARG A 10 -12.44 0.20 0.15
N GLY A 11 -12.09 1.46 -0.05
CA GLY A 11 -10.70 1.91 -0.13
C GLY A 11 -9.95 1.52 -1.40
N SER A 12 -10.58 0.78 -2.36
CA SER A 12 -10.00 0.55 -3.68
C SER A 12 -10.33 1.72 -4.62
N ASP A 13 -9.41 1.98 -5.56
CA ASP A 13 -9.61 2.92 -6.66
C ASP A 13 -10.15 2.18 -7.90
N GLU A 14 -9.52 1.06 -8.27
CA GLU A 14 -9.92 0.28 -9.44
C GLU A 14 -9.69 -1.22 -9.19
N ILE A 15 -10.57 -2.06 -9.74
CA ILE A 15 -10.47 -3.52 -9.74
C ILE A 15 -10.49 -4.01 -11.18
N LEU A 16 -9.43 -4.66 -11.63
CA LEU A 16 -9.24 -5.18 -12.99
C LEU A 16 -9.15 -6.71 -12.99
N THR A 17 -10.23 -7.45 -13.19
CA THR A 17 -11.62 -7.02 -13.35
C THR A 17 -12.48 -7.50 -12.19
N GLU A 18 -13.61 -6.81 -11.94
CA GLU A 18 -14.57 -7.24 -10.91
C GLU A 18 -15.16 -8.62 -11.21
N GLU A 19 -15.41 -8.94 -12.48
CA GLU A 19 -15.93 -10.23 -12.91
C GLU A 19 -14.93 -11.36 -12.62
N ASP A 20 -13.62 -11.13 -12.83
CA ASP A 20 -12.60 -12.12 -12.52
C ASP A 20 -12.48 -12.32 -11.00
N LEU A 21 -12.58 -11.24 -10.20
CA LEU A 21 -12.57 -11.33 -8.75
C LEU A 21 -13.77 -12.14 -8.23
N GLN A 22 -14.97 -11.87 -8.77
CA GLN A 22 -16.16 -12.63 -8.41
C GLN A 22 -16.05 -14.12 -8.73
N LYS A 23 -15.49 -14.47 -9.91
CA LYS A 23 -15.22 -15.87 -10.27
C LYS A 23 -14.26 -16.53 -9.29
N LYS A 24 -13.20 -15.82 -8.88
CA LYS A 24 -12.25 -16.34 -7.89
C LYS A 24 -12.92 -16.57 -6.54
N PHE A 25 -13.77 -15.66 -6.03
CA PHE A 25 -14.55 -15.89 -4.81
C PHE A 25 -15.50 -17.07 -4.95
N GLN A 26 -16.24 -17.19 -6.05
CA GLN A 26 -17.14 -18.30 -6.32
C GLN A 26 -16.44 -19.66 -6.41
N SER A 27 -15.15 -19.69 -6.69
CA SER A 27 -14.38 -20.94 -6.72
C SER A 27 -14.28 -21.63 -5.35
N GLY A 28 -14.53 -20.90 -4.26
CA GLY A 28 -14.40 -21.36 -2.88
C GLY A 28 -12.96 -21.66 -2.44
N LYS A 29 -11.96 -21.29 -3.25
CA LYS A 29 -10.54 -21.48 -2.91
C LYS A 29 -10.05 -20.34 -2.03
N GLN A 30 -9.13 -20.64 -1.12
CA GLN A 30 -8.37 -19.62 -0.44
C GLN A 30 -7.44 -18.96 -1.45
N LEU A 31 -7.66 -17.67 -1.72
CA LEU A 31 -6.86 -16.90 -2.67
C LEU A 31 -5.51 -16.50 -2.06
N ILE A 32 -4.50 -16.40 -2.92
CA ILE A 32 -3.19 -15.82 -2.63
C ILE A 32 -3.21 -14.35 -3.07
N VAL A 33 -3.21 -13.46 -2.11
CA VAL A 33 -3.24 -12.00 -2.31
C VAL A 33 -1.88 -11.43 -1.98
N LYS A 34 -1.18 -10.84 -2.96
CA LYS A 34 0.14 -10.25 -2.73
C LYS A 34 0.12 -8.73 -2.80
N ALA A 35 1.06 -8.12 -2.08
CA ALA A 35 1.49 -6.76 -2.29
C ALA A 35 3.00 -6.66 -2.03
N GLY A 36 3.71 -5.95 -2.91
CA GLY A 36 5.14 -5.74 -2.83
C GLY A 36 5.48 -4.41 -2.16
N PHE A 37 6.52 -4.43 -1.33
CA PHE A 37 7.04 -3.26 -0.62
C PHE A 37 8.56 -3.26 -0.70
N ASP A 38 9.12 -2.29 -1.41
CA ASP A 38 10.57 -2.06 -1.39
C ASP A 38 10.97 -1.40 -0.06
N PRO A 39 11.90 -1.96 0.70
CA PRO A 39 12.28 -1.45 2.01
C PRO A 39 13.22 -0.23 1.90
N THR A 40 12.74 0.82 1.21
CA THR A 40 13.53 2.02 0.89
C THR A 40 13.69 2.99 2.06
N ALA A 41 12.97 2.77 3.15
CA ALA A 41 13.03 3.58 4.37
C ALA A 41 12.76 2.71 5.59
N PRO A 42 13.23 3.09 6.80
CA PRO A 42 13.17 2.20 7.97
C PRO A 42 11.76 1.90 8.48
N ASP A 43 10.77 2.77 8.25
CA ASP A 43 9.44 2.63 8.86
C ASP A 43 8.32 2.80 7.84
N LEU A 44 7.20 2.10 8.11
CA LEU A 44 5.93 2.32 7.45
C LEU A 44 5.25 3.59 8.01
N HIS A 45 4.45 4.24 7.18
CA HIS A 45 3.62 5.38 7.56
C HIS A 45 2.17 5.18 7.08
N PHE A 46 1.24 6.04 7.48
CA PHE A 46 -0.19 5.91 7.16
C PHE A 46 -0.47 5.76 5.66
N GLY A 47 0.35 6.32 4.78
CA GLY A 47 0.21 6.08 3.34
C GLY A 47 0.33 4.60 2.94
N HIS A 48 1.19 3.83 3.62
CA HIS A 48 1.30 2.38 3.39
C HIS A 48 0.11 1.62 3.98
N THR A 49 -0.51 2.15 5.04
CA THR A 49 -1.61 1.46 5.71
C THR A 49 -2.87 1.38 4.86
N VAL A 50 -3.05 2.28 3.88
CA VAL A 50 -4.15 2.16 2.89
C VAL A 50 -4.08 0.81 2.18
N LEU A 51 -2.90 0.45 1.68
CA LEU A 51 -2.68 -0.83 1.02
C LEU A 51 -2.78 -2.01 2.00
N LEU A 52 -2.25 -1.86 3.22
CA LEU A 52 -2.34 -2.90 4.26
C LEU A 52 -3.79 -3.13 4.71
N ASN A 53 -4.62 -2.09 4.77
CA ASN A 53 -6.05 -2.22 5.06
C ASN A 53 -6.76 -3.02 3.96
N GLN A 54 -6.42 -2.78 2.70
CA GLN A 54 -6.96 -3.56 1.58
C GLN A 54 -6.59 -5.04 1.70
N LEU A 55 -5.35 -5.36 2.06
CA LEU A 55 -4.92 -6.73 2.32
C LEU A 55 -5.65 -7.34 3.52
N ARG A 56 -5.90 -6.56 4.58
CA ARG A 56 -6.64 -6.98 5.75
C ARG A 56 -8.09 -7.35 5.41
N HIS A 57 -8.76 -6.64 4.51
CA HIS A 57 -10.10 -7.01 4.04
C HIS A 57 -10.11 -8.42 3.42
N PHE A 58 -9.11 -8.79 2.64
CA PHE A 58 -8.98 -10.17 2.15
C PHE A 58 -8.78 -11.20 3.26
N GLN A 59 -8.02 -10.86 4.30
CA GLN A 59 -7.86 -11.75 5.45
C GLN A 59 -9.15 -11.90 6.26
N ASP A 60 -9.96 -10.86 6.34
CA ASP A 60 -11.28 -10.93 7.00
C ASP A 60 -12.25 -11.85 6.24
N LEU A 61 -12.04 -12.03 4.94
CA LEU A 61 -12.71 -13.02 4.09
C LEU A 61 -12.05 -14.42 4.11
N GLY A 62 -10.97 -14.60 4.91
CA GLY A 62 -10.30 -15.90 5.06
C GLY A 62 -9.22 -16.20 4.02
N HIS A 63 -8.81 -15.21 3.22
CA HIS A 63 -7.76 -15.38 2.21
C HIS A 63 -6.36 -15.19 2.79
N LYS A 64 -5.36 -15.75 2.10
CA LYS A 64 -3.95 -15.69 2.47
C LYS A 64 -3.30 -14.45 1.86
N VAL A 65 -2.59 -13.69 2.67
CA VAL A 65 -1.79 -12.53 2.22
C VAL A 65 -0.32 -12.91 2.13
N VAL A 66 0.31 -12.58 1.03
CA VAL A 66 1.76 -12.57 0.88
C VAL A 66 2.25 -11.12 0.95
N PHE A 67 2.86 -10.78 2.07
CA PHE A 67 3.57 -9.52 2.24
C PHE A 67 4.96 -9.69 1.64
N LEU A 68 5.15 -9.17 0.43
CA LEU A 68 6.38 -9.36 -0.33
C LEU A 68 7.34 -8.20 -0.07
N ILE A 69 8.50 -8.51 0.45
CA ILE A 69 9.60 -7.56 0.60
C ILE A 69 10.45 -7.58 -0.67
N GLY A 70 10.50 -6.43 -1.33
CA GLY A 70 11.25 -6.22 -2.56
C GLY A 70 12.72 -5.92 -2.29
N ASP A 71 13.45 -6.87 -1.71
CA ASP A 71 14.88 -6.70 -1.44
C ASP A 71 15.74 -6.84 -2.71
N PHE A 72 15.26 -7.57 -3.72
CA PHE A 72 15.88 -7.58 -5.05
C PHE A 72 15.45 -6.37 -5.88
N THR A 73 14.17 -6.05 -5.94
CA THR A 73 13.66 -4.88 -6.66
C THR A 73 14.18 -3.57 -6.07
N GLY A 74 14.39 -3.49 -4.77
CA GLY A 74 15.03 -2.36 -4.11
C GLY A 74 16.45 -2.09 -4.58
N ARG A 75 17.18 -3.12 -5.05
CA ARG A 75 18.51 -2.95 -5.70
C ARG A 75 18.39 -2.32 -7.09
N ILE A 76 17.28 -2.52 -7.79
CA ILE A 76 17.02 -1.87 -9.09
C ILE A 76 16.54 -0.43 -8.87
N GLY A 77 15.63 -0.23 -7.93
CA GLY A 77 14.95 1.03 -7.64
C GLY A 77 13.73 1.27 -8.53
N ASP A 78 12.58 1.47 -7.90
CA ASP A 78 11.33 1.73 -8.61
C ASP A 78 11.39 3.05 -9.38
N PRO A 79 11.26 3.03 -10.72
CA PRO A 79 11.24 4.25 -11.52
C PRO A 79 9.91 5.01 -11.46
N SER A 80 8.86 4.47 -10.80
CA SER A 80 7.53 5.08 -10.73
C SER A 80 7.57 6.48 -10.14
N GLY A 81 6.94 7.43 -10.83
CA GLY A 81 6.78 8.81 -10.35
C GLY A 81 8.08 9.61 -10.23
N THR A 82 9.19 9.14 -10.78
CA THR A 82 10.48 9.84 -10.70
C THR A 82 10.87 10.48 -12.04
N ASN A 83 11.53 11.65 -11.93
CA ASN A 83 12.11 12.33 -13.09
C ASN A 83 13.61 12.04 -13.29
N LYS A 84 14.19 11.20 -12.43
CA LYS A 84 15.60 10.83 -12.42
C LYS A 84 15.74 9.38 -11.99
N THR A 85 16.80 8.70 -12.46
CA THR A 85 17.21 7.37 -11.96
C THR A 85 17.45 7.42 -10.45
N ARG A 86 16.84 6.50 -9.70
CA ARG A 86 17.08 6.38 -8.25
C ARG A 86 18.46 5.79 -7.96
N PRO A 87 19.14 6.22 -6.90
CA PRO A 87 20.34 5.54 -6.44
C PRO A 87 20.01 4.10 -6.01
N ILE A 88 20.94 3.20 -6.30
CA ILE A 88 20.89 1.82 -5.81
C ILE A 88 21.08 1.85 -4.29
N LEU A 89 20.19 1.19 -3.56
CA LEU A 89 20.29 1.07 -2.09
C LEU A 89 21.35 0.03 -1.70
N ASP A 90 22.01 0.24 -0.56
CA ASP A 90 22.92 -0.72 0.02
C ASP A 90 22.13 -1.95 0.52
N SER A 91 22.69 -3.14 0.31
CA SER A 91 22.09 -4.39 0.75
C SER A 91 21.91 -4.48 2.27
N GLU A 92 22.82 -3.87 3.05
CA GLU A 92 22.72 -3.84 4.53
C GLU A 92 21.51 -3.00 4.99
N ASP A 93 21.29 -1.83 4.38
CA ASP A 93 20.15 -0.98 4.67
C ASP A 93 18.82 -1.66 4.29
N LEU A 94 18.77 -2.35 3.14
CA LEU A 94 17.60 -3.12 2.71
C LEU A 94 17.24 -4.21 3.73
N VAL A 95 18.20 -4.99 4.21
CA VAL A 95 17.98 -6.04 5.21
C VAL A 95 17.50 -5.46 6.54
N LYS A 96 18.07 -4.33 6.97
CA LYS A 96 17.66 -3.66 8.21
C LYS A 96 16.22 -3.15 8.12
N ASN A 97 15.89 -2.46 7.05
CA ASN A 97 14.56 -1.91 6.82
C ASN A 97 13.50 -3.02 6.66
N ALA A 98 13.86 -4.12 5.98
CA ALA A 98 13.00 -5.29 5.82
C ALA A 98 12.55 -5.88 7.16
N LYS A 99 13.47 -6.01 8.13
CA LYS A 99 13.15 -6.49 9.49
C LYS A 99 12.17 -5.57 10.22
N THR A 100 12.26 -4.26 10.00
CA THR A 100 11.34 -3.30 10.59
C THR A 100 9.95 -3.45 9.96
N TYR A 101 9.87 -3.57 8.62
CA TYR A 101 8.61 -3.79 7.91
C TYR A 101 7.92 -5.07 8.37
N GLU A 102 8.66 -6.19 8.45
CA GLU A 102 8.13 -7.45 8.94
C GLU A 102 7.50 -7.32 10.34
N LYS A 103 8.15 -6.57 11.23
CA LYS A 103 7.62 -6.33 12.58
C LYS A 103 6.37 -5.44 12.57
N GLN A 104 6.40 -4.38 11.78
CA GLN A 104 5.35 -3.35 11.75
C GLN A 104 4.07 -3.81 11.06
N VAL A 105 4.17 -4.66 10.03
CA VAL A 105 3.01 -5.13 9.27
C VAL A 105 2.00 -5.89 10.13
N PHE A 106 2.46 -6.57 11.17
CA PHE A 106 1.60 -7.32 12.09
C PHE A 106 0.81 -6.46 13.08
N LYS A 107 0.98 -5.14 13.06
CA LYS A 107 0.04 -4.22 13.73
C LYS A 107 -1.31 -4.13 12.98
N ILE A 108 -1.33 -4.53 11.71
CA ILE A 108 -2.53 -4.46 10.85
C ILE A 108 -2.95 -5.85 10.38
N LEU A 109 -2.02 -6.65 9.86
CA LEU A 109 -2.31 -7.96 9.27
C LEU A 109 -2.35 -9.06 10.33
N LYS A 110 -3.24 -10.05 10.10
CA LYS A 110 -3.33 -11.28 10.91
C LYS A 110 -2.13 -12.17 10.62
N LYS A 111 -1.36 -12.50 11.63
CA LYS A 111 -0.13 -13.28 11.50
C LYS A 111 -0.39 -14.66 10.89
N GLU A 112 -1.47 -15.32 11.31
CA GLU A 112 -1.87 -16.66 10.87
C GLU A 112 -2.29 -16.74 9.39
N LEU A 113 -2.63 -15.60 8.78
CA LEU A 113 -3.00 -15.50 7.36
C LEU A 113 -1.98 -14.71 6.54
N THR A 114 -0.82 -14.40 7.12
CA THR A 114 0.24 -13.63 6.44
C THR A 114 1.49 -14.48 6.27
N GLU A 115 1.98 -14.53 5.05
CA GLU A 115 3.31 -15.04 4.73
C GLU A 115 4.21 -13.88 4.31
N VAL A 116 5.34 -13.71 4.99
CA VAL A 116 6.37 -12.74 4.58
C VAL A 116 7.34 -13.44 3.64
N LYS A 117 7.56 -12.87 2.46
CA LYS A 117 8.46 -13.39 1.43
C LYS A 117 9.42 -12.31 0.96
N PHE A 118 10.57 -12.75 0.47
CA PHE A 118 11.58 -11.90 -0.13
C PHE A 118 11.74 -12.26 -1.60
N ASN A 119 11.70 -11.29 -2.50
CA ASN A 119 11.82 -11.62 -3.91
C ASN A 119 13.22 -12.02 -4.34
N SER A 120 14.25 -11.80 -3.53
CA SER A 120 15.56 -12.41 -3.70
C SER A 120 15.51 -13.94 -3.68
N GLU A 121 14.54 -14.58 -3.00
CA GLU A 121 14.41 -16.04 -2.92
C GLU A 121 14.37 -16.71 -4.31
N TRP A 122 13.78 -16.06 -5.29
CA TRP A 122 13.70 -16.58 -6.68
C TRP A 122 14.46 -15.72 -7.68
N CYS A 123 14.65 -14.43 -7.41
CA CYS A 123 15.33 -13.55 -8.36
C CYS A 123 16.84 -13.76 -8.39
N ASP A 124 17.47 -14.07 -7.26
CA ASP A 124 18.89 -14.40 -7.21
C ASP A 124 19.18 -15.74 -7.92
N GLU A 125 18.19 -16.66 -7.98
CA GLU A 125 18.32 -17.94 -8.69
C GLU A 125 18.17 -17.82 -10.22
N LEU A 126 17.55 -16.73 -10.74
CA LEU A 126 17.37 -16.53 -12.17
C LEU A 126 18.70 -16.54 -12.93
N GLY A 127 19.74 -15.96 -12.36
CA GLY A 127 21.01 -15.76 -13.05
C GLY A 127 20.87 -14.90 -14.32
N ALA A 128 21.92 -14.82 -15.10
CA ALA A 128 21.93 -14.04 -16.33
C ALA A 128 20.98 -14.61 -17.39
N ASP A 129 20.94 -15.93 -17.54
CA ASP A 129 20.09 -16.59 -18.55
C ASP A 129 18.60 -16.41 -18.24
N GLY A 130 18.20 -16.57 -16.97
CA GLY A 130 16.81 -16.35 -16.57
C GLY A 130 16.38 -14.89 -16.75
N LEU A 131 17.27 -13.94 -16.46
CA LEU A 131 16.99 -12.53 -16.65
C LEU A 131 16.83 -12.17 -18.15
N ILE A 132 17.65 -12.78 -19.03
CA ILE A 132 17.51 -12.62 -20.49
C ILE A 132 16.18 -13.22 -20.96
N GLN A 133 15.79 -14.40 -20.48
CA GLN A 133 14.52 -15.02 -20.80
C GLN A 133 13.33 -14.17 -20.33
N LEU A 134 13.39 -13.63 -19.12
CA LEU A 134 12.37 -12.72 -18.59
C LEU A 134 12.27 -11.44 -19.44
N ALA A 135 13.40 -10.81 -19.76
CA ALA A 135 13.45 -9.62 -20.61
C ALA A 135 12.92 -9.86 -22.02
N SER A 136 13.07 -11.08 -22.57
CA SER A 136 12.57 -11.43 -23.91
C SER A 136 11.05 -11.49 -24.01
N LYS A 137 10.33 -11.58 -22.88
CA LYS A 137 8.86 -11.65 -22.85
C LYS A 137 8.17 -10.29 -22.98
N TYR A 138 8.92 -9.20 -22.95
CA TYR A 138 8.36 -7.86 -23.01
C TYR A 138 9.14 -6.98 -24.01
N ASN A 139 8.46 -6.04 -24.66
CA ASN A 139 9.12 -5.18 -25.63
C ASN A 139 9.23 -3.72 -25.15
N VAL A 140 10.25 -3.02 -25.67
CA VAL A 140 10.55 -1.63 -25.30
C VAL A 140 9.40 -0.68 -25.64
N ALA A 141 8.68 -0.91 -26.75
CA ALA A 141 7.57 -0.04 -27.14
C ALA A 141 6.46 -0.05 -26.08
N ARG A 142 6.11 -1.24 -25.55
CA ARG A 142 5.16 -1.35 -24.45
C ARG A 142 5.69 -0.78 -23.14
N MET A 143 6.98 -0.95 -22.85
CA MET A 143 7.60 -0.37 -21.67
C MET A 143 7.51 1.17 -21.69
N LEU A 144 7.62 1.78 -22.87
CA LEU A 144 7.51 3.22 -23.07
C LEU A 144 6.06 3.75 -23.01
N GLU A 145 5.03 2.90 -22.91
CA GLU A 145 3.65 3.30 -22.64
C GLU A 145 3.49 3.77 -21.17
N ARG A 146 4.40 3.39 -20.28
CA ARG A 146 4.41 3.85 -18.90
C ARG A 146 4.70 5.35 -18.84
N ASP A 147 3.89 6.10 -18.13
CA ASP A 147 3.86 7.56 -18.11
C ASP A 147 5.21 8.22 -17.82
N ASP A 148 5.95 7.74 -16.85
CA ASP A 148 7.25 8.30 -16.46
C ASP A 148 8.33 8.02 -17.52
N PHE A 149 8.36 6.80 -18.09
CA PHE A 149 9.25 6.49 -19.20
C PHE A 149 8.90 7.30 -20.45
N ASN A 150 7.61 7.42 -20.78
CA ASN A 150 7.15 8.22 -21.91
C ASN A 150 7.56 9.69 -21.77
N LYS A 151 7.32 10.28 -20.60
CA LYS A 151 7.70 11.69 -20.32
C LYS A 151 9.21 11.91 -20.40
N ARG A 152 10.00 10.99 -19.85
CA ARG A 152 11.46 11.05 -19.90
C ARG A 152 11.99 10.86 -21.32
N PHE A 153 11.49 9.88 -22.03
CA PHE A 153 11.86 9.61 -23.43
C PHE A 153 11.53 10.80 -24.34
N SER A 154 10.30 11.31 -24.28
CA SER A 154 9.83 12.45 -25.07
C SER A 154 10.56 13.76 -24.75
N SER A 155 11.11 13.88 -23.54
CA SER A 155 11.89 15.04 -23.08
C SER A 155 13.41 14.85 -23.26
N ASN A 156 13.86 13.80 -23.95
CA ASN A 156 15.27 13.45 -24.13
C ASN A 156 16.03 13.31 -22.78
N LYS A 157 15.35 12.88 -21.71
CA LYS A 157 15.98 12.55 -20.43
C LYS A 157 16.47 11.10 -20.46
N SER A 158 17.56 10.84 -19.76
CA SER A 158 18.13 9.49 -19.71
C SER A 158 17.18 8.50 -19.02
N ILE A 159 17.10 7.30 -19.59
CA ILE A 159 16.49 6.12 -18.97
C ILE A 159 17.57 5.04 -18.96
N ALA A 160 17.93 4.53 -17.80
CA ALA A 160 18.93 3.47 -17.72
C ALA A 160 18.26 2.11 -17.99
N ILE A 161 19.00 1.19 -18.64
CA ILE A 161 18.45 -0.11 -19.06
C ILE A 161 17.91 -0.93 -17.89
N HIS A 162 18.57 -0.86 -16.71
CA HIS A 162 18.11 -1.60 -15.53
C HIS A 162 16.73 -1.17 -15.04
N GLU A 163 16.33 0.10 -15.30
CA GLU A 163 14.99 0.59 -14.91
C GLU A 163 13.87 -0.17 -15.62
N PHE A 164 14.10 -0.67 -16.83
CA PHE A 164 13.15 -1.52 -17.56
C PHE A 164 13.00 -2.93 -16.95
N LEU A 165 13.97 -3.36 -16.16
CA LEU A 165 13.89 -4.65 -15.47
C LEU A 165 12.95 -4.60 -14.26
N TYR A 166 12.76 -3.44 -13.64
CA TYR A 166 11.93 -3.32 -12.43
C TYR A 166 10.51 -3.86 -12.65
N PRO A 167 9.71 -3.41 -13.64
CA PRO A 167 8.36 -3.94 -13.86
C PRO A 167 8.35 -5.44 -14.19
N LEU A 168 9.39 -5.94 -14.85
CA LEU A 168 9.49 -7.35 -15.22
C LEU A 168 9.75 -8.23 -14.00
N VAL A 169 10.64 -7.79 -13.12
CA VAL A 169 10.96 -8.51 -11.87
C VAL A 169 9.75 -8.50 -10.94
N GLN A 170 9.09 -7.35 -10.74
CA GLN A 170 7.85 -7.27 -9.97
C GLN A 170 6.74 -8.17 -10.56
N GLY A 171 6.61 -8.20 -11.89
CA GLY A 171 5.67 -9.07 -12.56
C GLY A 171 6.02 -10.56 -12.39
N TYR A 172 7.30 -10.90 -12.39
CA TYR A 172 7.77 -12.26 -12.16
C TYR A 172 7.50 -12.76 -10.74
N ASP A 173 7.48 -11.88 -9.76
CA ASP A 173 7.03 -12.22 -8.40
C ASP A 173 5.63 -12.84 -8.41
N SER A 174 4.72 -12.33 -9.24
CA SER A 174 3.36 -12.88 -9.38
C SER A 174 3.36 -14.29 -9.98
N VAL A 175 4.28 -14.55 -10.90
CA VAL A 175 4.47 -15.88 -11.50
C VAL A 175 4.99 -16.87 -10.45
N CYS A 176 6.03 -16.49 -9.68
CA CYS A 176 6.63 -17.35 -8.66
C CYS A 176 5.65 -17.67 -7.53
N LEU A 177 4.88 -16.69 -7.10
CA LEU A 177 3.89 -16.82 -6.04
C LEU A 177 2.57 -17.44 -6.52
N LYS A 178 2.35 -17.54 -7.83
CA LYS A 178 1.04 -17.90 -8.43
C LYS A 178 -0.08 -17.06 -7.82
N ALA A 179 0.14 -15.75 -7.77
CA ALA A 179 -0.75 -14.82 -7.12
C ALA A 179 -2.12 -14.81 -7.80
N ASP A 180 -3.20 -14.89 -7.02
CA ASP A 180 -4.57 -14.74 -7.51
C ASP A 180 -4.99 -13.28 -7.60
N VAL A 181 -4.47 -12.46 -6.69
CA VAL A 181 -4.74 -11.02 -6.61
C VAL A 181 -3.44 -10.29 -6.29
N GLU A 182 -3.21 -9.16 -6.94
CA GLU A 182 -2.14 -8.22 -6.56
C GLU A 182 -2.73 -6.85 -6.27
N CYS A 183 -2.40 -6.33 -5.07
CA CYS A 183 -2.80 -5.01 -4.64
C CYS A 183 -1.59 -4.04 -4.68
N GLY A 184 -1.82 -2.80 -5.10
CA GLY A 184 -0.78 -1.76 -5.13
C GLY A 184 -1.36 -0.36 -5.24
N GLY A 185 -0.54 0.67 -5.07
CA GLY A 185 -0.94 2.05 -5.30
C GLY A 185 -1.32 2.31 -6.77
N THR A 186 -2.11 3.35 -7.03
CA THR A 186 -2.48 3.76 -8.40
C THR A 186 -1.26 4.03 -9.29
N ASP A 187 -0.15 4.49 -8.71
CA ASP A 187 1.12 4.70 -9.38
C ASP A 187 1.82 3.39 -9.82
N GLN A 188 1.42 2.25 -9.25
CA GLN A 188 1.96 0.92 -9.57
C GLN A 188 1.15 0.18 -10.66
N LYS A 189 0.03 0.73 -11.13
CA LYS A 189 -0.91 0.05 -12.05
C LYS A 189 -0.22 -0.61 -13.24
N PHE A 190 0.73 0.08 -13.87
CA PHE A 190 1.48 -0.48 -15.01
C PHE A 190 2.23 -1.76 -14.62
N ASN A 191 2.97 -1.73 -13.50
CA ASN A 191 3.75 -2.88 -13.04
C ASN A 191 2.85 -4.06 -12.68
N LEU A 192 1.69 -3.80 -12.05
CA LEU A 192 0.70 -4.81 -11.72
C LEU A 192 0.13 -5.49 -12.98
N LEU A 193 -0.08 -4.74 -14.05
CA LEU A 193 -0.54 -5.26 -15.34
C LEU A 193 0.53 -6.10 -16.03
N VAL A 194 1.81 -5.74 -15.91
CA VAL A 194 2.92 -6.58 -16.39
C VAL A 194 2.87 -7.97 -15.74
N GLY A 195 2.55 -8.04 -14.43
CA GLY A 195 2.35 -9.31 -13.73
C GLY A 195 1.29 -10.19 -14.37
N ARG A 196 0.13 -9.60 -14.75
CA ARG A 196 -0.93 -10.34 -15.47
C ARG A 196 -0.47 -10.88 -16.82
N GLU A 197 0.30 -10.09 -17.58
CA GLU A 197 0.82 -10.51 -18.89
C GLU A 197 1.83 -11.63 -18.72
N LEU A 198 2.77 -11.50 -17.80
CA LEU A 198 3.76 -12.54 -17.53
C LEU A 198 3.11 -13.86 -17.05
N GLN A 199 2.10 -13.81 -16.19
CA GLN A 199 1.39 -15.02 -15.77
C GLN A 199 0.80 -15.78 -16.99
N ARG A 200 0.22 -15.07 -17.98
CA ARG A 200 -0.24 -15.70 -19.23
C ARG A 200 0.90 -16.33 -20.01
N ASP A 201 2.05 -15.65 -20.09
CA ASP A 201 3.24 -16.16 -20.79
C ASP A 201 3.89 -17.35 -20.09
N TYR A 202 3.52 -17.59 -18.83
CA TYR A 202 3.91 -18.76 -18.04
C TYR A 202 2.76 -19.75 -17.84
N ASP A 203 1.73 -19.72 -18.72
CA ASP A 203 0.56 -20.61 -18.69
C ASP A 203 -0.18 -20.63 -17.34
N GLN A 204 -0.23 -19.48 -16.66
CA GLN A 204 -0.96 -19.30 -15.41
C GLN A 204 -2.23 -18.47 -15.61
N GLU A 205 -3.24 -18.69 -14.77
CA GLU A 205 -4.41 -17.83 -14.70
C GLU A 205 -3.98 -16.43 -14.23
N PRO A 206 -4.33 -15.35 -14.97
CA PRO A 206 -3.91 -14.02 -14.59
C PRO A 206 -4.53 -13.55 -13.28
N GLN A 207 -3.72 -12.90 -12.46
CA GLN A 207 -4.18 -12.27 -11.22
C GLN A 207 -5.20 -11.15 -11.47
N VAL A 208 -6.06 -10.91 -10.51
CA VAL A 208 -6.83 -9.68 -10.43
C VAL A 208 -5.92 -8.57 -9.90
N VAL A 209 -5.97 -7.41 -10.54
CA VAL A 209 -5.23 -6.22 -10.08
C VAL A 209 -6.18 -5.30 -9.34
N ILE A 210 -5.78 -4.87 -8.15
CA ILE A 210 -6.53 -3.90 -7.35
C ILE A 210 -5.60 -2.73 -7.06
N THR A 211 -6.02 -1.53 -7.46
CA THR A 211 -5.31 -0.32 -7.09
C THR A 211 -5.99 0.36 -5.91
N VAL A 212 -5.17 0.94 -5.04
CA VAL A 212 -5.61 1.80 -3.94
C VAL A 212 -5.15 3.22 -4.18
N PRO A 213 -5.93 4.23 -3.80
CA PRO A 213 -5.54 5.62 -3.96
C PRO A 213 -4.34 5.95 -3.09
N ILE A 214 -3.56 6.93 -3.53
CA ILE A 214 -2.46 7.50 -2.76
C ILE A 214 -3.07 8.39 -1.67
N LEU A 215 -2.59 8.23 -0.43
CA LEU A 215 -3.01 9.04 0.70
C LEU A 215 -2.29 10.38 0.68
N GLU A 216 -3.05 11.45 0.82
CA GLU A 216 -2.52 12.78 1.05
C GLU A 216 -1.94 12.90 2.47
N GLY A 217 -0.82 13.61 2.58
CA GLY A 217 -0.18 13.88 3.87
C GLY A 217 -0.90 14.95 4.69
N LEU A 218 -0.27 15.38 5.79
CA LEU A 218 -0.82 16.38 6.72
C LEU A 218 -1.19 17.72 6.04
N ASP A 219 -0.55 18.04 4.93
CA ASP A 219 -0.83 19.23 4.12
C ASP A 219 -2.12 19.12 3.27
N GLY A 220 -2.71 17.92 3.17
CA GLY A 220 -3.93 17.66 2.40
C GLY A 220 -3.81 17.83 0.88
N ILE A 221 -2.59 17.97 0.35
CA ILE A 221 -2.34 18.27 -1.07
C ILE A 221 -1.37 17.25 -1.67
N ASN A 222 -0.19 17.12 -1.06
CA ASN A 222 0.85 16.24 -1.56
C ASN A 222 0.68 14.83 -0.99
N LYS A 223 1.14 13.83 -1.75
CA LYS A 223 1.18 12.46 -1.22
C LYS A 223 1.94 12.42 0.11
N MET A 224 1.47 11.60 1.03
CA MET A 224 2.17 11.35 2.28
C MET A 224 3.54 10.76 2.02
N SER A 225 4.59 11.41 2.51
CA SER A 225 5.97 11.02 2.27
C SER A 225 6.91 11.54 3.35
N LYS A 226 7.89 10.72 3.74
CA LYS A 226 8.97 11.13 4.65
C LYS A 226 9.79 12.28 4.08
N SER A 227 10.05 12.27 2.77
CA SER A 227 10.84 13.34 2.11
C SER A 227 10.16 14.70 2.10
N LEU A 228 8.84 14.74 2.29
CA LEU A 228 8.04 15.97 2.39
C LEU A 228 7.72 16.36 3.84
N ASP A 229 8.13 15.55 4.80
CA ASP A 229 7.84 15.74 6.23
C ASP A 229 6.35 15.95 6.56
N ASN A 230 5.46 15.37 5.72
CA ASN A 230 4.00 15.48 5.84
C ASN A 230 3.35 14.14 6.23
N TYR A 231 4.06 13.29 6.98
CA TYR A 231 3.67 11.92 7.28
C TYR A 231 3.43 11.67 8.77
N ILE A 232 2.74 10.55 9.05
CA ILE A 232 2.64 9.95 10.38
C ILE A 232 3.21 8.53 10.28
N ALA A 233 4.26 8.24 11.07
CA ALA A 233 4.82 6.90 11.17
C ALA A 233 3.90 6.00 12.03
N ILE A 234 3.80 4.70 11.71
CA ILE A 234 2.95 3.79 12.50
C ILE A 234 3.53 3.43 13.87
N ASP A 235 4.82 3.73 14.09
CA ASP A 235 5.52 3.58 15.37
C ASP A 235 5.80 4.95 16.04
N GLU A 236 5.17 6.01 15.57
CA GLU A 236 5.26 7.34 16.19
C GLU A 236 4.63 7.32 17.59
N GLU A 237 5.16 8.10 18.52
CA GLU A 237 4.61 8.18 19.89
C GLU A 237 3.11 8.52 19.87
N PRO A 238 2.29 7.90 20.74
CA PRO A 238 0.82 8.05 20.69
C PRO A 238 0.33 9.50 20.73
N ASN A 239 0.95 10.35 21.54
CA ASN A 239 0.60 11.77 21.66
C ASN A 239 0.92 12.56 20.40
N GLU A 240 2.05 12.30 19.77
CA GLU A 240 2.44 12.94 18.51
C GLU A 240 1.51 12.50 17.37
N MET A 241 1.24 11.19 17.28
CA MET A 241 0.29 10.64 16.32
C MET A 241 -1.09 11.28 16.49
N PHE A 242 -1.61 11.33 17.73
CA PHE A 242 -2.89 11.94 18.04
C PHE A 242 -2.92 13.42 17.65
N GLY A 243 -1.91 14.19 18.06
CA GLY A 243 -1.81 15.62 17.75
C GLY A 243 -1.79 15.90 16.25
N LYS A 244 -1.03 15.12 15.49
CA LYS A 244 -0.97 15.22 14.01
C LYS A 244 -2.34 14.90 13.37
N ILE A 245 -3.04 13.85 13.82
CA ILE A 245 -4.38 13.52 13.31
C ILE A 245 -5.36 14.66 13.61
N MET A 246 -5.30 15.23 14.83
CA MET A 246 -6.17 16.34 15.20
C MET A 246 -5.88 17.63 14.42
N SER A 247 -4.70 17.77 13.83
CA SER A 247 -4.28 18.97 13.07
C SER A 247 -4.74 19.01 11.62
N ILE A 248 -5.19 17.89 11.03
CA ILE A 248 -5.62 17.83 9.64
C ILE A 248 -6.88 18.66 9.39
N SER A 249 -7.12 19.07 8.14
CA SER A 249 -8.36 19.74 7.75
C SER A 249 -9.57 18.81 7.85
N ASP A 250 -10.77 19.39 7.94
CA ASP A 250 -12.01 18.61 8.03
C ASP A 250 -12.28 17.82 6.74
N ASP A 251 -11.89 18.35 5.57
CA ASP A 251 -12.00 17.63 4.30
C ASP A 251 -11.06 16.42 4.28
N LEU A 252 -9.81 16.59 4.73
CA LEU A 252 -8.85 15.49 4.82
C LEU A 252 -9.27 14.44 5.84
N MET A 253 -9.92 14.83 6.94
CA MET A 253 -10.48 13.91 7.92
C MET A 253 -11.41 12.89 7.29
N TRP A 254 -12.34 13.31 6.42
CA TRP A 254 -13.26 12.38 5.74
C TRP A 254 -12.52 11.43 4.79
N ARG A 255 -11.52 11.95 4.09
CA ARG A 255 -10.66 11.13 3.24
C ARG A 255 -9.93 10.06 4.05
N TRP A 256 -9.45 10.39 5.25
CA TRP A 256 -8.79 9.44 6.12
C TRP A 256 -9.76 8.45 6.76
N PHE A 257 -11.00 8.85 7.08
CA PHE A 257 -12.04 7.89 7.46
C PHE A 257 -12.27 6.84 6.36
N ASP A 258 -12.40 7.28 5.13
CA ASP A 258 -12.68 6.39 4.00
C ASP A 258 -11.52 5.40 3.75
N LEU A 259 -10.26 5.80 3.92
CA LEU A 259 -9.08 5.02 3.56
C LEU A 259 -8.38 4.31 4.72
N LEU A 260 -8.43 4.87 5.92
CA LEU A 260 -7.67 4.38 7.06
C LEU A 260 -8.55 3.70 8.11
N SER A 261 -9.80 4.14 8.29
CA SER A 261 -10.68 3.67 9.35
C SER A 261 -11.31 2.31 9.03
N PHE A 262 -11.54 1.49 10.06
CA PHE A 262 -12.36 0.27 9.98
C PHE A 262 -13.81 0.49 10.47
N ILE A 263 -14.14 1.70 10.89
CA ILE A 263 -15.54 2.07 11.22
C ILE A 263 -16.43 1.77 10.00
N PRO A 264 -17.60 1.13 10.16
CA PRO A 264 -18.50 0.84 9.06
C PRO A 264 -18.88 2.08 8.25
N GLU A 265 -19.05 1.93 6.93
CA GLU A 265 -19.43 3.05 6.04
C GLU A 265 -20.75 3.72 6.45
N GLU A 266 -21.70 2.93 7.01
CA GLU A 266 -22.97 3.42 7.51
C GLU A 266 -22.79 4.36 8.70
N ASP A 267 -21.85 4.03 9.61
CA ASP A 267 -21.52 4.87 10.76
C ASP A 267 -20.77 6.14 10.32
N ILE A 268 -19.85 6.04 9.34
CA ILE A 268 -19.20 7.22 8.74
C ILE A 268 -20.23 8.13 8.09
N SER A 269 -21.22 7.57 7.38
CA SER A 269 -22.32 8.36 6.78
C SER A 269 -23.14 9.07 7.85
N SER A 270 -23.43 8.38 8.97
CA SER A 270 -24.13 9.00 10.10
C SER A 270 -23.32 10.15 10.74
N LEU A 271 -22.01 10.00 10.86
CA LEU A 271 -21.14 11.07 11.35
C LEU A 271 -21.11 12.28 10.41
N LYS A 272 -21.16 12.06 9.07
CA LYS A 272 -21.29 13.14 8.07
C LYS A 272 -22.60 13.90 8.23
N ASP A 273 -23.72 13.20 8.44
CA ASP A 273 -25.02 13.80 8.68
C ASP A 273 -25.07 14.57 10.02
N GLU A 274 -24.47 14.02 11.08
CA GLU A 274 -24.37 14.69 12.39
C GLU A 274 -23.59 16.00 12.28
N MET A 275 -22.49 16.02 11.51
CA MET A 275 -21.71 17.25 11.29
C MET A 275 -22.52 18.31 10.54
N GLN A 276 -23.30 17.91 9.51
CA GLN A 276 -24.22 18.83 8.81
C GLN A 276 -25.30 19.39 9.73
N ASN A 277 -25.71 18.63 10.77
CA ASN A 277 -26.66 19.03 11.79
C ASN A 277 -26.04 19.78 12.97
N GLY A 278 -24.76 20.18 12.88
CA GLY A 278 -24.11 21.06 13.84
C GLY A 278 -23.20 20.37 14.86
N LYS A 279 -22.91 19.08 14.74
CA LYS A 279 -21.88 18.42 15.53
C LYS A 279 -20.51 19.02 15.22
N ASN A 280 -19.72 19.27 16.25
CA ASN A 280 -18.39 19.87 16.07
C ASN A 280 -17.47 18.91 15.31
N PRO A 281 -16.83 19.33 14.20
CA PRO A 281 -15.86 18.52 13.47
C PRO A 281 -14.72 17.99 14.33
N ARG A 282 -14.32 18.74 15.37
CA ARG A 282 -13.31 18.32 16.34
C ARG A 282 -13.68 17.00 17.03
N ASP A 283 -14.95 16.83 17.42
CA ASP A 283 -15.40 15.62 18.14
C ASP A 283 -15.38 14.39 17.21
N ILE A 284 -15.66 14.61 15.91
CA ILE A 284 -15.59 13.57 14.90
C ILE A 284 -14.14 13.20 14.61
N LYS A 285 -13.27 14.19 14.48
CA LYS A 285 -11.82 13.98 14.28
C LYS A 285 -11.19 13.24 15.46
N PHE A 286 -11.68 13.50 16.66
CA PHE A 286 -11.28 12.79 17.88
C PHE A 286 -11.56 11.29 17.77
N LEU A 287 -12.74 10.88 17.25
CA LEU A 287 -13.06 9.45 17.03
C LEU A 287 -12.09 8.78 16.06
N LEU A 288 -11.71 9.48 15.00
CA LEU A 288 -10.70 8.98 14.05
C LEU A 288 -9.33 8.85 14.72
N ALA A 289 -8.93 9.85 15.49
CA ALA A 289 -7.64 9.85 16.18
C ALA A 289 -7.56 8.73 17.22
N GLU A 290 -8.63 8.55 18.00
CA GLU A 290 -8.74 7.47 18.98
C GLU A 290 -8.64 6.10 18.32
N GLU A 291 -9.41 5.85 17.24
CA GLU A 291 -9.36 4.58 16.51
C GLU A 291 -7.95 4.28 15.95
N LEU A 292 -7.31 5.27 15.32
CA LEU A 292 -6.01 5.06 14.69
C LEU A 292 -4.90 4.88 15.74
N VAL A 293 -4.90 5.66 16.81
CA VAL A 293 -3.92 5.49 17.90
C VAL A 293 -4.10 4.14 18.58
N ASP A 294 -5.33 3.74 18.93
CA ASP A 294 -5.60 2.43 19.54
C ASP A 294 -5.17 1.24 18.65
N ARG A 295 -5.20 1.40 17.34
CA ARG A 295 -4.77 0.37 16.39
C ARG A 295 -3.27 0.14 16.41
N PHE A 296 -2.49 1.19 16.55
CA PHE A 296 -1.02 1.12 16.46
C PHE A 296 -0.34 1.02 17.82
N HIS A 297 -1.07 1.33 18.91
CA HIS A 297 -0.60 1.30 20.30
C HIS A 297 -1.54 0.48 21.17
N ASN A 298 -1.32 0.46 22.48
CA ASN A 298 -2.22 -0.26 23.40
C ASN A 298 -3.46 0.58 23.73
N LYS A 299 -4.61 -0.11 23.86
CA LYS A 299 -5.82 0.53 24.40
C LYS A 299 -5.51 1.16 25.77
N GLY A 300 -5.66 2.46 25.87
CA GLY A 300 -5.41 3.23 27.09
C GLY A 300 -4.28 4.23 26.96
N ASP A 301 -3.36 4.06 26.02
CA ASP A 301 -2.33 5.06 25.78
C ASP A 301 -2.97 6.38 25.27
N CYS A 302 -4.06 6.29 24.51
CA CYS A 302 -4.86 7.44 24.08
C CYS A 302 -5.60 8.12 25.24
N LEU A 303 -6.12 7.35 26.22
CA LEU A 303 -6.90 7.89 27.36
C LEU A 303 -6.06 8.68 28.34
N LEU A 304 -4.77 8.36 28.51
CA LEU A 304 -3.86 9.11 29.38
C LEU A 304 -3.62 10.54 28.87
N TYR A 305 -3.62 10.74 27.55
CA TYR A 305 -3.37 12.05 26.95
C TYR A 305 -4.64 12.89 26.74
N THR A 306 -5.82 12.25 26.68
CA THR A 306 -7.09 12.99 26.56
C THR A 306 -7.48 13.68 27.87
N SER A 307 -7.13 13.13 29.03
CA SER A 307 -7.35 13.77 30.34
C SER A 307 -6.39 14.94 30.57
N ASP A 308 -5.11 14.80 30.22
CA ASP A 308 -4.10 15.84 30.42
C ASP A 308 -4.25 17.01 29.43
N ALA A 309 -4.54 16.71 28.14
CA ALA A 309 -4.77 17.74 27.13
C ALA A 309 -6.07 18.53 27.35
N ALA A 310 -7.10 17.93 27.96
CA ALA A 310 -8.30 18.63 28.35
C ALA A 310 -8.04 19.60 29.53
N ASP A 311 -7.19 19.19 30.48
CA ASP A 311 -6.84 20.03 31.64
C ASP A 311 -5.93 21.21 31.28
N ASP A 312 -5.03 21.07 30.31
CA ASP A 312 -4.16 22.17 29.83
C ASP A 312 -4.91 23.19 28.95
N LEU A 313 -5.95 22.79 28.22
CA LEU A 313 -6.79 23.70 27.42
C LEU A 313 -7.76 24.54 28.26
N PHE A 314 -8.00 24.17 29.51
CA PHE A 314 -8.80 24.98 30.49
C PHE A 314 -7.95 25.92 31.36
N ARG A 315 -6.64 25.96 31.14
CA ARG A 315 -5.71 26.84 31.90
C ARG A 315 -5.24 28.08 31.15
N VAL A 316 -5.89 28.46 30.02
CA VAL A 316 -5.64 29.75 29.35
C VAL A 316 -6.86 30.64 29.42
#